data_33424bd897503cb83cd67facf3e5ea91
#
_entry.id   33424bd897503cb83cd67facf3e5ea91
#
_cell.length_a   1.000
_cell.length_b   1.000
_cell.length_c   1.000
_cell.angle_alpha   90.00
_cell.angle_beta   90.00
_cell.angle_gamma   90.00
#
_symmetry.space_group_name_H-M   'P 1'
#
loop_
_entity.id
_entity.type
_entity.pdbx_description
1 polymer ?
#
loop_
_entity_poly.entity_id
_entity_poly.type
_entity_poly.pdbx_seq_one_letter_code
_entity_poly.pdbx_strand_id
1 'polypeptide(L)'
;MIEDDYPAEVSMKDAKEILNRYYKEYDENDDNAAWFDKMKAMAGDMGYAIKPKDFKKNPDQFKGHVGHVSNVIRLAITGRTNSPDLWLIQQIMGKEQVRGRIAQAFQDIG
;
A
#
# COMPACT_ATOMS: atom_id res chain seq x y z
N MET A 1 1.23 -10.41 -11.90
CA MET A 1 1.22 -8.94 -11.66
C MET A 1 2.43 -8.33 -12.33
N ILE A 2 2.26 -7.29 -13.08
CA ILE A 2 3.34 -6.63 -13.81
C ILE A 2 3.62 -5.24 -13.21
N GLU A 3 4.86 -4.80 -13.34
CA GLU A 3 5.33 -3.54 -12.75
C GLU A 3 4.55 -2.33 -13.24
N ASP A 4 4.09 -2.34 -14.49
CA ASP A 4 3.32 -1.25 -15.09
C ASP A 4 1.97 -1.01 -14.41
N ASP A 5 1.46 -1.97 -13.66
CA ASP A 5 0.18 -1.84 -12.95
C ASP A 5 0.29 -0.98 -11.69
N TYR A 6 1.50 -0.76 -11.19
CA TYR A 6 1.70 0.06 -10.00
C TYR A 6 1.55 1.54 -10.33
N PRO A 7 1.13 2.38 -9.36
CA PRO A 7 1.01 3.82 -9.60
C PRO A 7 2.32 4.42 -10.12
N ALA A 8 2.22 5.30 -11.10
CA ALA A 8 3.40 5.96 -11.68
C ALA A 8 4.16 6.78 -10.63
N GLU A 9 3.46 7.28 -9.61
CA GLU A 9 4.03 8.07 -8.53
C GLU A 9 4.91 7.25 -7.57
N VAL A 10 4.82 5.92 -7.64
CA VAL A 10 5.58 5.02 -6.76
C VAL A 10 6.64 4.31 -7.59
N SER A 11 7.91 4.53 -7.24
CA SER A 11 9.00 3.80 -7.89
C SER A 11 8.96 2.32 -7.51
N MET A 12 9.59 1.47 -8.31
CA MET A 12 9.66 0.04 -7.98
C MET A 12 10.42 -0.21 -6.69
N LYS A 13 11.43 0.60 -6.40
CA LYS A 13 12.17 0.56 -5.13
C LYS A 13 11.23 0.86 -3.96
N ASP A 14 10.42 1.91 -4.08
CA ASP A 14 9.46 2.28 -3.05
C ASP A 14 8.36 1.24 -2.91
N ALA A 15 7.89 0.67 -4.02
CA ALA A 15 6.88 -0.39 -3.99
C ALA A 15 7.38 -1.60 -3.19
N LYS A 16 8.61 -2.03 -3.42
CA LYS A 16 9.22 -3.13 -2.65
C LYS A 16 9.32 -2.80 -1.17
N GLU A 17 9.72 -1.57 -0.86
CA GLU A 17 9.85 -1.11 0.52
C GLU A 17 8.50 -1.07 1.24
N ILE A 18 7.47 -0.58 0.55
CA ILE A 18 6.09 -0.57 1.04
C ILE A 18 5.64 -2.00 1.36
N LEU A 19 5.83 -2.92 0.43
CA LEU A 19 5.42 -4.31 0.61
C LEU A 19 6.17 -4.98 1.76
N ASN A 20 7.48 -4.76 1.85
CA ASN A 20 8.29 -5.33 2.92
C ASN A 20 7.86 -4.81 4.29
N ARG A 21 7.66 -3.51 4.39
CA ARG A 21 7.22 -2.88 5.64
C ARG A 21 5.81 -3.34 6.02
N TYR A 22 4.91 -3.40 5.04
CA TYR A 22 3.54 -3.86 5.28
C TYR A 22 3.52 -5.30 5.78
N TYR A 23 4.33 -6.18 5.19
CA TYR A 23 4.43 -7.57 5.62
C TYR A 23 4.79 -7.68 7.10
N LYS A 24 5.69 -6.82 7.56
CA LYS A 24 6.15 -6.82 8.96
C LYS A 24 5.13 -6.20 9.92
N GLU A 25 4.43 -5.15 9.48
CA GLU A 25 3.55 -4.37 10.35
C GLU A 25 2.09 -4.81 10.30
N TYR A 26 1.71 -5.66 9.33
CA TYR A 26 0.34 -6.11 9.20
C TYR A 26 -0.11 -6.88 10.44
N ASP A 27 -1.26 -6.48 10.99
CA ASP A 27 -1.88 -7.12 12.14
C ASP A 27 -3.35 -7.37 11.81
N GLU A 28 -3.77 -8.63 11.78
CA GLU A 28 -5.15 -9.02 11.47
C GLU A 28 -6.15 -8.51 12.51
N ASN A 29 -5.68 -8.14 13.68
CA ASN A 29 -6.53 -7.63 14.76
C ASN A 29 -6.76 -6.12 14.69
N ASP A 30 -6.12 -5.41 13.76
CA ASP A 30 -6.35 -3.99 13.57
C ASP A 30 -7.77 -3.76 13.05
N ASP A 31 -8.47 -2.79 13.66
CA ASP A 31 -9.71 -2.30 13.07
C ASP A 31 -9.38 -1.39 11.88
N ASN A 32 -10.41 -0.92 11.18
CA ASN A 32 -10.22 -0.10 9.98
C ASN A 32 -9.43 1.18 10.29
N ALA A 33 -9.71 1.84 11.41
CA ALA A 33 -9.03 3.07 11.79
C ALA A 33 -7.53 2.83 12.08
N ALA A 34 -7.22 1.78 12.85
CA ALA A 34 -5.84 1.43 13.17
C ALA A 34 -5.06 1.03 11.91
N TRP A 35 -5.70 0.27 11.02
CA TRP A 35 -5.10 -0.12 9.75
C TRP A 35 -4.76 1.11 8.89
N PHE A 36 -5.71 2.05 8.77
CA PHE A 36 -5.49 3.25 7.97
C PHE A 36 -4.42 4.15 8.57
N ASP A 37 -4.34 4.22 9.89
CA ASP A 37 -3.27 4.97 10.58
C ASP A 37 -1.89 4.42 10.23
N LYS A 38 -1.77 3.11 10.10
CA LYS A 38 -0.53 2.48 9.63
C LYS A 38 -0.20 2.88 8.19
N MET A 39 -1.20 2.96 7.31
CA MET A 39 -1.01 3.42 5.93
C MET A 39 -0.51 4.85 5.91
N LYS A 40 -1.10 5.73 6.72
CA LYS A 40 -0.68 7.13 6.83
C LYS A 40 0.75 7.27 7.37
N ALA A 41 1.08 6.51 8.39
CA ALA A 41 2.44 6.53 8.97
C ALA A 41 3.48 6.09 7.95
N MET A 42 3.19 5.01 7.23
CA MET A 42 4.08 4.51 6.18
C MET A 42 4.27 5.54 5.06
N ALA A 43 3.18 6.15 4.60
CA ALA A 43 3.22 7.17 3.57
C ALA A 43 4.07 8.36 4.00
N GLY A 44 3.83 8.89 5.20
CA GLY A 44 4.57 10.03 5.73
C GLY A 44 6.07 9.75 5.85
N ASP A 45 6.42 8.58 6.36
CA ASP A 45 7.82 8.19 6.55
C ASP A 45 8.57 8.03 5.23
N MET A 46 7.87 7.72 4.15
CA MET A 46 8.48 7.49 2.84
C MET A 46 8.43 8.71 1.92
N GLY A 47 7.91 9.84 2.39
CA GLY A 47 7.86 11.07 1.61
C GLY A 47 6.59 11.26 0.78
N TYR A 48 5.52 10.58 1.14
CA TYR A 48 4.20 10.73 0.52
C TYR A 48 3.31 11.58 1.41
N ALA A 49 2.41 12.35 0.82
CA ALA A 49 1.47 13.16 1.58
C ALA A 49 0.45 12.27 2.29
N ILE A 50 0.15 12.59 3.55
CA ILE A 50 -0.85 11.86 4.33
C ILE A 50 -2.25 12.15 3.79
N LYS A 51 -2.46 13.35 3.25
CA LYS A 51 -3.74 13.76 2.67
C LYS A 51 -3.58 14.03 1.17
N PRO A 52 -4.45 13.49 0.31
CA PRO A 52 -4.39 13.75 -1.13
C PRO A 52 -4.40 15.24 -1.49
N LYS A 53 -5.12 16.05 -0.72
CA LYS A 53 -5.22 17.48 -0.96
C LYS A 53 -3.88 18.22 -0.71
N ASP A 54 -3.05 17.73 0.21
CA ASP A 54 -1.72 18.31 0.45
C ASP A 54 -0.80 18.05 -0.75
N PHE A 55 -0.91 16.89 -1.37
CA PHE A 55 -0.18 16.57 -2.60
C PHE A 55 -0.62 17.47 -3.74
N LYS A 56 -1.92 17.69 -3.88
CA LYS A 56 -2.46 18.59 -4.92
C LYS A 56 -1.95 20.02 -4.78
N LYS A 57 -1.82 20.51 -3.55
CA LYS A 57 -1.33 21.86 -3.27
C LYS A 57 0.17 22.00 -3.50
N ASN A 58 0.94 20.97 -3.17
CA ASN A 58 2.40 21.00 -3.17
C ASN A 58 2.98 19.76 -3.84
N PRO A 59 2.71 19.55 -5.14
CA PRO A 59 3.13 18.31 -5.81
C PRO A 59 4.65 18.13 -5.85
N ASP A 60 5.40 19.23 -5.75
CA ASP A 60 6.85 19.16 -5.76
C ASP A 60 7.46 18.73 -4.41
N GLN A 61 6.68 18.80 -3.33
CA GLN A 61 7.16 18.45 -2.00
C GLN A 61 6.94 16.98 -1.64
N PHE A 62 6.10 16.28 -2.38
CA PHE A 62 5.74 14.90 -2.11
C PHE A 62 5.89 14.05 -3.35
N LYS A 63 6.23 12.78 -3.15
CA LYS A 63 6.29 11.79 -4.24
C LYS A 63 4.89 11.42 -4.77
N GLY A 64 3.89 11.51 -3.91
CA GLY A 64 2.51 11.17 -4.16
C GLY A 64 1.74 11.33 -2.86
N HIS A 65 0.70 10.52 -2.64
CA HIS A 65 -0.08 10.57 -1.40
C HIS A 65 -0.43 9.17 -0.91
N VAL A 66 -1.07 9.09 0.26
CA VAL A 66 -1.43 7.83 0.91
C VAL A 66 -2.24 6.89 0.00
N GLY A 67 -3.06 7.44 -0.89
CA GLY A 67 -3.81 6.64 -1.85
C GLY A 67 -2.91 5.83 -2.79
N HIS A 68 -1.78 6.41 -3.20
CA HIS A 68 -0.80 5.70 -4.03
C HIS A 68 -0.15 4.57 -3.25
N VAL A 69 0.20 4.80 -1.99
CA VAL A 69 0.77 3.77 -1.11
C VAL A 69 -0.22 2.62 -0.92
N SER A 70 -1.48 2.94 -0.59
CA SER A 70 -2.49 1.90 -0.39
C SER A 70 -2.81 1.14 -1.68
N ASN A 71 -2.67 1.77 -2.85
CA ASN A 71 -2.85 1.08 -4.14
C ASN A 71 -1.77 0.03 -4.39
N VAL A 72 -0.56 0.23 -3.91
CA VAL A 72 0.49 -0.80 -3.97
C VAL A 72 0.02 -2.04 -3.21
N ILE A 73 -0.49 -1.85 -2.01
CA ILE A 73 -1.00 -2.94 -1.18
C ILE A 73 -2.21 -3.61 -1.85
N ARG A 74 -3.14 -2.79 -2.35
CA ARG A 74 -4.36 -3.29 -3.03
C ARG A 74 -4.00 -4.16 -4.23
N LEU A 75 -3.06 -3.71 -5.06
CA LEU A 75 -2.64 -4.45 -6.23
C LEU A 75 -1.98 -5.78 -5.84
N ALA A 76 -1.14 -5.76 -4.81
CA ALA A 76 -0.48 -6.97 -4.31
C ALA A 76 -1.49 -8.01 -3.81
N ILE A 77 -2.54 -7.56 -3.12
CA ILE A 77 -3.52 -8.45 -2.49
C ILE A 77 -4.61 -8.88 -3.46
N THR A 78 -5.11 -7.96 -4.30
CA THR A 78 -6.28 -8.22 -5.16
C THR A 78 -5.93 -8.40 -6.63
N GLY A 79 -4.75 -7.98 -7.06
CA GLY A 79 -4.37 -7.96 -8.48
C GLY A 79 -5.06 -6.84 -9.27
N ARG A 80 -5.70 -5.89 -8.59
CA ARG A 80 -6.46 -4.80 -9.21
C ARG A 80 -6.11 -3.47 -8.58
N THR A 81 -6.19 -2.40 -9.35
CA THR A 81 -6.02 -1.03 -8.86
C THR A 81 -7.32 -0.47 -8.29
N ASN A 82 -8.43 -1.17 -8.50
CA ASN A 82 -9.75 -0.76 -8.07
C ASN A 82 -10.43 -1.96 -7.40
N SER A 83 -10.86 -1.78 -6.16
CA SER A 83 -11.53 -2.84 -5.39
C SER A 83 -12.43 -2.20 -4.33
N PRO A 84 -13.38 -2.95 -3.77
CA PRO A 84 -14.09 -2.52 -2.57
C PRO A 84 -13.13 -2.31 -1.39
N ASP A 85 -13.66 -2.11 -0.20
CA ASP A 85 -12.91 -1.82 1.02
C ASP A 85 -11.74 -2.81 1.22
N LEU A 86 -10.52 -2.30 1.09
CA LEU A 86 -9.30 -3.12 1.16
C LEU A 86 -9.11 -3.76 2.55
N TRP A 87 -9.45 -3.03 3.62
CA TRP A 87 -9.38 -3.57 4.97
C TRP A 87 -10.31 -4.77 5.13
N LEU A 88 -11.55 -4.64 4.65
CA LEU A 88 -12.54 -5.72 4.75
C LEU A 88 -12.13 -6.95 3.94
N ILE A 89 -11.59 -6.74 2.75
CA ILE A 89 -11.07 -7.84 1.92
C ILE A 89 -10.03 -8.63 2.69
N GLN A 90 -9.12 -7.96 3.38
CA GLN A 90 -8.08 -8.60 4.16
C GLN A 90 -8.63 -9.38 5.35
N GLN A 91 -9.69 -8.86 5.99
CA GLN A 91 -10.36 -9.58 7.07
C GLN A 91 -10.97 -10.90 6.59
N ILE A 92 -11.53 -10.88 5.40
CA ILE A 92 -12.14 -12.08 4.79
C ILE A 92 -11.06 -13.08 4.37
N MET A 93 -9.96 -12.62 3.81
CA MET A 93 -8.87 -13.49 3.32
C MET A 93 -8.12 -14.18 4.44
N GLY A 94 -7.90 -13.49 5.55
CA GLY A 94 -7.09 -13.98 6.65
C GLY A 94 -5.61 -13.71 6.50
N LYS A 95 -4.92 -13.72 7.61
CA LYS A 95 -3.51 -13.34 7.76
C LYS A 95 -2.56 -14.08 6.83
N GLU A 96 -2.69 -15.40 6.75
CA GLU A 96 -1.77 -16.22 5.95
C GLU A 96 -1.86 -15.89 4.47
N GLN A 97 -3.07 -15.73 3.95
CA GLN A 97 -3.29 -15.42 2.55
C GLN A 97 -2.83 -13.99 2.22
N VAL A 98 -3.10 -13.03 3.10
CA VAL A 98 -2.65 -11.65 2.94
C VAL A 98 -1.13 -11.60 2.86
N ARG A 99 -0.45 -12.20 3.82
CA ARG A 99 1.03 -12.22 3.86
C ARG A 99 1.62 -12.96 2.68
N GLY A 100 1.01 -14.06 2.27
CA GLY A 100 1.46 -14.83 1.11
C GLY A 100 1.43 -14.01 -0.17
N ARG A 101 0.37 -13.24 -0.38
CA ARG A 101 0.24 -12.38 -1.56
C ARG A 101 1.21 -11.21 -1.53
N ILE A 102 1.43 -10.61 -0.36
CA ILE A 102 2.41 -9.52 -0.20
C ILE A 102 3.83 -10.04 -0.52
N ALA A 103 4.20 -11.20 0.02
CA ALA A 103 5.51 -11.80 -0.22
C ALA A 103 5.70 -12.13 -1.70
N GLN A 104 4.67 -12.67 -2.36
CA GLN A 104 4.73 -12.98 -3.79
C GLN A 104 4.92 -11.71 -4.63
N ALA A 105 4.16 -10.65 -4.33
CA ALA A 105 4.28 -9.38 -5.03
C ALA A 105 5.68 -8.77 -4.86
N PHE A 106 6.23 -8.85 -3.65
CA PHE A 106 7.59 -8.39 -3.38
C PHE A 106 8.62 -9.10 -4.26
N GLN A 107 8.48 -10.42 -4.42
CA GLN A 107 9.38 -11.20 -5.27
C GLN A 107 9.19 -10.88 -6.75
N ASP A 108 7.96 -10.65 -7.18
CA ASP A 108 7.62 -10.37 -8.59
C ASP A 108 8.21 -9.04 -9.07
N ILE A 109 8.41 -8.07 -8.19
CA ILE A 109 9.04 -6.80 -8.53
C ILE A 109 10.54 -6.98 -8.78
N GLY A 110 11.10 -8.04 -8.29
CA GLY A 110 12.44 -8.47 -8.60
C GLY A 110 13.50 -7.65 -8.22
#